data_3ad0278a2d7d3224e9be55a1facadb25
#
_entry.id   3ad0278a2d7d3224e9be55a1facadb25
#
_cell.length_a   1.000
_cell.length_b   1.000
_cell.length_c   1.000
_cell.angle_alpha   90.00
_cell.angle_beta   90.00
_cell.angle_gamma   90.00
#
_symmetry.space_group_name_H-M   'P 1'
#
loop_
_entity.id
_entity.type
_entity.pdbx_description
1 polymer ?
#
loop_
_entity_poly.entity_id
_entity_poly.type
_entity_poly.pdbx_seq_one_letter_code
_entity_poly.pdbx_strand_id
1 'polypeptide(L)'
;MARRTDRYHVGATNPLWHMYRTVSFFKVMWCFLIITIGRFSPSLLFKNGLYRTCLRMKIGDQTALALMVMPDTMFPERISIGSNTIIGFNTTILCHEYLTTEYRVGNVTIGSDVLIGANVTILPGVTIGDGAVIGAGSVVHRDILPNERVSSQPLRRHEM
;
A
#
# COMPACT_ATOMS: atom_id res chain seq x y z
N MET A 1 -0.32 0.53 -18.92
CA MET A 1 1.11 0.40 -18.63
C MET A 1 1.31 -0.77 -17.66
N ALA A 2 2.31 -1.61 -17.86
CA ALA A 2 2.60 -2.70 -16.91
C ALA A 2 3.18 -2.11 -15.62
N ARG A 3 2.82 -2.69 -14.46
CA ARG A 3 3.35 -2.28 -13.15
C ARG A 3 4.87 -2.48 -13.09
N ARG A 4 5.58 -1.58 -12.43
CA ARG A 4 7.04 -1.62 -12.26
C ARG A 4 7.42 -2.54 -11.11
N THR A 5 7.54 -3.83 -11.40
CA THR A 5 7.88 -4.85 -10.41
C THR A 5 9.09 -5.66 -10.86
N ASP A 6 10.02 -5.91 -9.92
CA ASP A 6 11.06 -6.89 -10.06
C ASP A 6 10.45 -8.29 -9.90
N ARG A 7 10.74 -9.22 -10.82
CA ARG A 7 10.21 -10.57 -10.84
C ARG A 7 11.28 -11.58 -10.47
N TYR A 8 10.96 -12.47 -9.55
CA TYR A 8 11.86 -13.50 -9.07
C TYR A 8 11.23 -14.88 -9.26
N HIS A 9 11.72 -15.63 -10.24
CA HIS A 9 11.28 -17.01 -10.46
C HIS A 9 11.80 -17.92 -9.36
N VAL A 10 10.92 -18.70 -8.77
CA VAL A 10 11.24 -19.65 -7.70
C VAL A 10 10.70 -20.99 -8.15
N GLY A 11 11.59 -21.94 -8.46
CA GLY A 11 11.35 -23.32 -8.90
C GLY A 11 9.93 -23.93 -8.80
N ALA A 12 9.83 -25.24 -8.61
CA ALA A 12 8.54 -25.96 -8.67
C ALA A 12 7.63 -25.81 -7.45
N THR A 13 8.03 -25.11 -6.40
CA THR A 13 7.25 -24.98 -5.15
C THR A 13 6.78 -23.55 -4.93
N ASN A 14 5.58 -23.40 -4.36
CA ASN A 14 4.98 -22.11 -3.98
C ASN A 14 5.98 -21.28 -3.14
N PRO A 15 6.42 -20.10 -3.64
CA PRO A 15 7.44 -19.29 -2.97
C PRO A 15 7.02 -18.77 -1.59
N LEU A 16 5.73 -18.68 -1.29
CA LEU A 16 5.25 -18.23 0.00
C LEU A 16 5.67 -19.17 1.16
N TRP A 17 5.78 -20.50 0.90
CA TRP A 17 6.31 -21.45 1.88
C TRP A 17 7.77 -21.18 2.24
N HIS A 18 8.50 -20.48 1.37
CA HIS A 18 9.90 -20.16 1.54
C HIS A 18 10.15 -18.67 1.72
N MET A 19 9.13 -17.90 2.15
CA MET A 19 9.18 -16.44 2.28
C MET A 19 10.36 -15.96 3.15
N TYR A 20 10.75 -16.73 4.17
CA TYR A 20 11.89 -16.40 5.04
C TYR A 20 13.26 -16.56 4.39
N ARG A 21 13.34 -17.12 3.17
CA ARG A 21 14.56 -17.04 2.33
C ARG A 21 14.70 -15.66 1.66
N THR A 22 13.58 -14.97 1.48
CA THR A 22 13.53 -13.65 0.82
C THR A 22 13.60 -12.52 1.86
N VAL A 23 12.90 -12.67 2.97
CA VAL A 23 12.85 -11.66 4.04
C VAL A 23 13.07 -12.34 5.39
N SER A 24 13.93 -11.76 6.23
CA SER A 24 14.19 -12.29 7.57
C SER A 24 12.92 -12.37 8.41
N PHE A 25 12.74 -13.49 9.11
CA PHE A 25 11.63 -13.68 10.07
C PHE A 25 11.54 -12.53 11.07
N PHE A 26 12.67 -12.09 11.63
CA PHE A 26 12.70 -10.98 12.60
C PHE A 26 12.21 -9.65 11.99
N LYS A 27 12.52 -9.38 10.71
CA LYS A 27 12.00 -8.20 10.01
C LYS A 27 10.49 -8.27 9.87
N VAL A 28 9.95 -9.41 9.45
CA VAL A 28 8.50 -9.59 9.30
C VAL A 28 7.79 -9.41 10.62
N MET A 29 8.29 -10.03 11.70
CA MET A 29 7.71 -9.89 13.05
C MET A 29 7.78 -8.45 13.55
N TRP A 30 8.91 -7.76 13.35
CA TRP A 30 9.04 -6.35 13.70
C TRP A 30 8.03 -5.49 12.94
N CYS A 31 7.97 -5.61 11.62
CA CYS A 31 7.03 -4.85 10.80
C CYS A 31 5.57 -5.15 11.21
N PHE A 32 5.24 -6.42 11.43
CA PHE A 32 3.90 -6.82 11.88
C PHE A 32 3.52 -6.16 13.22
N LEU A 33 4.41 -6.16 14.21
CA LEU A 33 4.18 -5.53 15.51
C LEU A 33 3.95 -4.03 15.36
N ILE A 34 4.84 -3.34 14.65
CA ILE A 34 4.75 -1.89 14.44
C ILE A 34 3.47 -1.51 13.69
N ILE A 35 3.14 -2.24 12.62
CA ILE A 35 1.92 -2.01 11.86
C ILE A 35 0.69 -2.26 12.73
N THR A 36 0.68 -3.31 13.55
CA THR A 36 -0.44 -3.62 14.44
C THR A 36 -0.67 -2.47 15.44
N ILE A 37 0.37 -1.95 16.07
CA ILE A 37 0.27 -0.79 16.97
C ILE A 37 -0.25 0.42 16.20
N GLY A 38 0.32 0.72 15.04
CA GLY A 38 -0.03 1.90 14.26
C GLY A 38 -1.46 1.86 13.71
N ARG A 39 -1.92 0.72 13.18
CA ARG A 39 -3.23 0.61 12.54
C ARG A 39 -4.40 0.84 13.50
N PHE A 40 -4.24 0.53 14.78
CA PHE A 40 -5.23 0.77 15.83
C PHE A 40 -5.05 2.13 16.53
N SER A 41 -3.97 2.86 16.27
CA SER A 41 -3.74 4.16 16.88
C SER A 41 -4.63 5.24 16.27
N PRO A 42 -5.39 6.00 17.07
CA PRO A 42 -6.17 7.14 16.58
C PRO A 42 -5.30 8.39 16.35
N SER A 43 -4.09 8.44 16.91
CA SER A 43 -3.19 9.58 16.75
C SER A 43 -2.43 9.52 15.43
N LEU A 44 -2.72 10.44 14.51
CA LEU A 44 -2.04 10.55 13.22
C LEU A 44 -0.56 10.88 13.37
N LEU A 45 -0.21 11.79 14.27
CA LEU A 45 1.19 12.17 14.53
C LEU A 45 2.01 11.00 15.04
N PHE A 46 1.48 10.28 16.03
CA PHE A 46 2.14 9.09 16.57
C PHE A 46 2.32 8.02 15.49
N LYS A 47 1.26 7.70 14.73
CA LYS A 47 1.29 6.72 13.66
C LYS A 47 2.32 7.05 12.59
N ASN A 48 2.30 8.30 12.09
CA ASN A 48 3.25 8.73 11.07
C ASN A 48 4.70 8.71 11.57
N GLY A 49 4.92 9.16 12.81
CA GLY A 49 6.24 9.07 13.45
C GLY A 49 6.72 7.63 13.56
N LEU A 50 5.87 6.73 14.04
CA LEU A 50 6.16 5.30 14.17
C LEU A 50 6.52 4.66 12.81
N TYR A 51 5.74 4.95 11.77
CA TYR A 51 5.97 4.38 10.44
C TYR A 51 7.20 4.97 9.74
N ARG A 52 7.47 6.27 9.90
CA ARG A 52 8.68 6.90 9.38
C ARG A 52 9.95 6.32 10.02
N THR A 53 9.96 6.14 11.35
CA THR A 53 11.16 5.74 12.09
C THR A 53 11.37 4.22 12.09
N CYS A 54 10.34 3.44 12.41
CA CYS A 54 10.47 2.00 12.61
C CYS A 54 10.33 1.19 11.31
N LEU A 55 9.50 1.67 10.36
CA LEU A 55 9.27 1.01 9.06
C LEU A 55 10.03 1.66 7.90
N ARG A 56 10.69 2.81 8.15
CA ARG A 56 11.40 3.60 7.13
C ARG A 56 10.53 4.00 5.94
N MET A 57 9.21 4.11 6.16
CA MET A 57 8.30 4.66 5.16
C MET A 57 8.58 6.14 4.96
N LYS A 58 8.46 6.61 3.71
CA LYS A 58 8.48 8.04 3.40
C LYS A 58 7.05 8.56 3.45
N ILE A 59 6.76 9.44 4.39
CA ILE A 59 5.43 10.03 4.56
C ILE A 59 5.61 11.54 4.68
N GLY A 60 4.99 12.29 3.79
CA GLY A 60 5.01 13.76 3.79
C GLY A 60 4.24 14.36 4.96
N ASP A 61 4.35 15.67 5.12
CA ASP A 61 3.69 16.40 6.20
C ASP A 61 2.18 16.51 5.95
N GLN A 62 1.41 16.62 7.03
CA GLN A 62 -0.07 16.70 7.01
C GLN A 62 -0.76 15.51 6.33
N THR A 63 -0.04 14.42 6.06
CA THR A 63 -0.63 13.20 5.53
C THR A 63 -1.34 12.42 6.63
N ALA A 64 -2.57 11.98 6.34
CA ALA A 64 -3.43 11.26 7.27
C ALA A 64 -3.61 9.80 6.81
N LEU A 65 -3.08 8.86 7.59
CA LEU A 65 -3.43 7.44 7.46
C LEU A 65 -4.56 7.13 8.45
N ALA A 66 -5.74 6.85 7.94
CA ALA A 66 -6.90 6.50 8.77
C ALA A 66 -6.67 5.22 9.59
N LEU A 67 -7.61 4.90 10.47
CA LEU A 67 -7.57 3.63 11.22
C LEU A 67 -7.58 2.44 10.25
N MET A 68 -6.98 1.34 10.68
CA MET A 68 -6.91 0.06 9.97
C MET A 68 -6.12 0.08 8.66
N VAL A 69 -5.52 1.20 8.25
CA VAL A 69 -4.61 1.21 7.08
C VAL A 69 -3.49 0.19 7.28
N MET A 70 -3.30 -0.67 6.28
CA MET A 70 -2.37 -1.79 6.29
C MET A 70 -1.24 -1.56 5.28
N PRO A 71 -0.07 -1.05 5.70
CA PRO A 71 1.13 -1.05 4.87
C PRO A 71 1.66 -2.46 4.67
N ASP A 72 2.50 -2.63 3.65
CA ASP A 72 3.20 -3.89 3.38
C ASP A 72 4.01 -4.38 4.59
N THR A 73 3.85 -5.65 4.96
CA THR A 73 4.53 -6.25 6.13
C THR A 73 5.96 -6.69 5.86
N MET A 74 6.34 -6.87 4.60
CA MET A 74 7.68 -7.36 4.22
C MET A 74 8.59 -6.22 3.74
N PHE A 75 8.02 -5.26 3.00
CA PHE A 75 8.76 -4.18 2.34
C PHE A 75 8.11 -2.81 2.57
N PRO A 76 7.78 -2.42 3.83
CA PRO A 76 7.13 -1.13 4.09
C PRO A 76 8.01 0.06 3.69
N GLU A 77 9.33 -0.09 3.70
CA GLU A 77 10.30 0.93 3.26
C GLU A 77 10.19 1.29 1.78
N ARG A 78 9.45 0.50 0.98
CA ARG A 78 9.16 0.76 -0.43
C ARG A 78 7.93 1.63 -0.65
N ILE A 79 7.27 2.07 0.42
CA ILE A 79 6.12 2.96 0.37
C ILE A 79 6.59 4.41 0.53
N SER A 80 6.20 5.24 -0.43
CA SER A 80 6.43 6.69 -0.40
C SER A 80 5.10 7.42 -0.60
N ILE A 81 4.75 8.32 0.32
CA ILE A 81 3.51 9.09 0.31
C ILE A 81 3.89 10.57 0.43
N GLY A 82 3.37 11.41 -0.45
CA GLY A 82 3.56 12.85 -0.44
C GLY A 82 2.86 13.54 0.74
N SER A 83 2.81 14.85 0.70
CA SER A 83 2.21 15.69 1.74
C SER A 83 0.71 15.88 1.50
N ASN A 84 -0.03 16.25 2.56
CA ASN A 84 -1.45 16.59 2.50
C ASN A 84 -2.33 15.51 1.85
N THR A 85 -1.96 14.23 2.01
CA THR A 85 -2.62 13.08 1.40
C THR A 85 -3.46 12.34 2.44
N ILE A 86 -4.65 11.90 2.04
CA ILE A 86 -5.56 11.13 2.90
C ILE A 86 -5.62 9.68 2.39
N ILE A 87 -5.27 8.75 3.26
CA ILE A 87 -5.45 7.31 3.04
C ILE A 87 -6.63 6.84 3.90
N GLY A 88 -7.71 6.46 3.25
CA GLY A 88 -8.97 6.07 3.89
C GLY A 88 -8.88 4.79 4.72
N PHE A 89 -9.91 4.60 5.56
CA PHE A 89 -10.04 3.47 6.46
C PHE A 89 -9.82 2.11 5.76
N ASN A 90 -9.05 1.23 6.41
CA ASN A 90 -8.82 -0.16 5.97
C ASN A 90 -8.24 -0.28 4.54
N THR A 91 -7.52 0.72 4.07
CA THR A 91 -6.80 0.66 2.79
C THR A 91 -5.52 -0.15 2.96
N THR A 92 -5.25 -1.03 1.98
CA THR A 92 -4.08 -1.91 1.95
C THR A 92 -3.10 -1.44 0.88
N ILE A 93 -1.82 -1.29 1.24
CA ILE A 93 -0.74 -0.88 0.32
C ILE A 93 0.26 -2.02 0.24
N LEU A 94 0.33 -2.68 -0.92
CA LEU A 94 1.19 -3.84 -1.15
C LEU A 94 2.42 -3.43 -1.97
N CYS A 95 3.59 -3.83 -1.51
CA CYS A 95 4.86 -3.71 -2.25
C CYS A 95 5.36 -5.05 -2.75
N HIS A 96 4.68 -6.14 -2.42
CA HIS A 96 4.98 -7.48 -2.91
C HIS A 96 3.70 -8.24 -3.27
N GLU A 97 3.83 -9.23 -4.14
CA GLU A 97 2.82 -10.23 -4.43
C GLU A 97 3.48 -11.59 -4.71
N TYR A 98 2.90 -12.65 -4.17
CA TYR A 98 3.32 -14.02 -4.42
C TYR A 98 2.37 -14.69 -5.40
N LEU A 99 2.95 -15.30 -6.45
CA LEU A 99 2.27 -16.18 -7.39
C LEU A 99 2.78 -17.62 -7.16
N THR A 100 2.20 -18.58 -7.83
CA THR A 100 2.55 -20.00 -7.63
C THR A 100 3.99 -20.34 -8.06
N THR A 101 4.57 -19.59 -9.01
CA THR A 101 5.88 -19.84 -9.62
C THR A 101 6.88 -18.70 -9.50
N GLU A 102 6.41 -17.54 -9.06
CA GLU A 102 7.25 -16.34 -8.90
C GLU A 102 6.74 -15.47 -7.74
N TYR A 103 7.59 -14.59 -7.23
CA TYR A 103 7.16 -13.45 -6.45
C TYR A 103 7.62 -12.16 -7.12
N ARG A 104 6.88 -11.10 -6.86
CA ARG A 104 7.14 -9.76 -7.41
C ARG A 104 7.25 -8.76 -6.29
N VAL A 105 8.16 -7.81 -6.46
CA VAL A 105 8.35 -6.69 -5.53
C VAL A 105 8.37 -5.40 -6.33
N GLY A 106 7.66 -4.37 -5.84
CA GLY A 106 7.61 -3.08 -6.52
C GLY A 106 7.40 -1.94 -5.53
N ASN A 107 7.94 -0.76 -5.85
CA ASN A 107 7.73 0.43 -5.04
C ASN A 107 6.32 0.97 -5.27
N VAL A 108 5.67 1.46 -4.21
CA VAL A 108 4.44 2.23 -4.31
C VAL A 108 4.74 3.69 -3.99
N THR A 109 4.42 4.55 -4.94
CA THR A 109 4.59 6.00 -4.79
C THR A 109 3.23 6.67 -4.89
N ILE A 110 2.84 7.39 -3.85
CA ILE A 110 1.62 8.18 -3.78
C ILE A 110 2.04 9.65 -3.67
N GLY A 111 1.51 10.48 -4.53
CA GLY A 111 1.82 11.90 -4.60
C GLY A 111 1.26 12.70 -3.42
N SER A 112 1.32 14.01 -3.55
CA SER A 112 0.75 14.98 -2.62
C SER A 112 -0.69 15.33 -3.01
N ASP A 113 -1.47 15.81 -2.05
CA ASP A 113 -2.87 16.24 -2.25
C ASP A 113 -3.78 15.11 -2.78
N VAL A 114 -3.43 13.85 -2.53
CA VAL A 114 -4.16 12.66 -2.99
C VAL A 114 -5.25 12.28 -2.00
N LEU A 115 -6.42 11.92 -2.52
CA LEU A 115 -7.49 11.31 -1.72
C LEU A 115 -7.67 9.85 -2.10
N ILE A 116 -7.44 8.94 -1.17
CA ILE A 116 -7.72 7.52 -1.31
C ILE A 116 -8.87 7.16 -0.38
N GLY A 117 -9.95 6.64 -0.96
CA GLY A 117 -11.14 6.19 -0.25
C GLY A 117 -10.88 4.99 0.68
N ALA A 118 -11.90 4.60 1.43
CA ALA A 118 -11.83 3.43 2.31
C ALA A 118 -11.78 2.11 1.51
N ASN A 119 -11.17 1.07 2.11
CA ASN A 119 -11.10 -0.29 1.55
C ASN A 119 -10.47 -0.36 0.15
N VAL A 120 -9.52 0.53 -0.15
CA VAL A 120 -8.78 0.50 -1.40
C VAL A 120 -7.61 -0.49 -1.27
N THR A 121 -7.31 -1.21 -2.35
CA THR A 121 -6.11 -2.05 -2.43
C THR A 121 -5.17 -1.49 -3.49
N ILE A 122 -3.94 -1.12 -3.11
CA ILE A 122 -2.92 -0.63 -4.03
C ILE A 122 -1.91 -1.74 -4.25
N LEU A 123 -1.74 -2.15 -5.53
CA LEU A 123 -0.85 -3.24 -5.91
C LEU A 123 0.61 -2.77 -6.09
N PRO A 124 1.60 -3.69 -5.98
CA PRO A 124 3.00 -3.36 -6.12
C PRO A 124 3.35 -2.67 -7.44
N GLY A 125 4.28 -1.72 -7.39
CA GLY A 125 4.81 -1.05 -8.58
C GLY A 125 3.93 0.08 -9.15
N VAL A 126 2.89 0.50 -8.41
CA VAL A 126 1.97 1.57 -8.82
C VAL A 126 2.48 2.94 -8.37
N THR A 127 2.31 3.92 -9.25
CA THR A 127 2.45 5.34 -8.93
C THR A 127 1.11 6.04 -9.05
N ILE A 128 0.75 6.81 -8.02
CA ILE A 128 -0.44 7.67 -7.99
C ILE A 128 0.05 9.12 -8.00
N GLY A 129 -0.32 9.87 -9.03
CA GLY A 129 0.09 11.27 -9.23
C GLY A 129 -0.59 12.22 -8.26
N ASP A 130 -0.02 13.41 -8.13
CA ASP A 130 -0.51 14.47 -7.24
C ASP A 130 -1.97 14.84 -7.56
N GLY A 131 -2.74 15.15 -6.53
CA GLY A 131 -4.14 15.58 -6.66
C GLY A 131 -5.10 14.48 -7.14
N ALA A 132 -4.66 13.24 -7.28
CA ALA A 132 -5.52 12.13 -7.73
C ALA A 132 -6.58 11.76 -6.67
N VAL A 133 -7.72 11.26 -7.14
CA VAL A 133 -8.81 10.80 -6.27
C VAL A 133 -9.17 9.35 -6.59
N ILE A 134 -9.04 8.48 -5.60
CA ILE A 134 -9.37 7.06 -5.71
C ILE A 134 -10.65 6.78 -4.92
N GLY A 135 -11.69 6.33 -5.62
CA GLY A 135 -12.95 5.93 -4.99
C GLY A 135 -12.81 4.73 -4.06
N ALA A 136 -13.62 4.69 -2.99
CA ALA A 136 -13.62 3.60 -2.03
C ALA A 136 -13.88 2.23 -2.70
N GLY A 137 -13.28 1.18 -2.15
CA GLY A 137 -13.41 -0.19 -2.63
C GLY A 137 -12.66 -0.48 -3.94
N SER A 138 -11.83 0.44 -4.42
CA SER A 138 -11.09 0.27 -5.67
C SER A 138 -9.86 -0.61 -5.51
N VAL A 139 -9.51 -1.34 -6.59
CA VAL A 139 -8.22 -2.01 -6.73
C VAL A 139 -7.37 -1.24 -7.74
N VAL A 140 -6.30 -0.60 -7.24
CA VAL A 140 -5.38 0.18 -8.07
C VAL A 140 -4.29 -0.75 -8.60
N HIS A 141 -4.41 -1.13 -9.85
CA HIS A 141 -3.53 -2.09 -10.54
C HIS A 141 -2.72 -1.47 -11.68
N ARG A 142 -2.83 -0.15 -11.89
CA ARG A 142 -2.09 0.65 -12.87
C ARG A 142 -1.72 2.00 -12.29
N ASP A 143 -0.80 2.70 -12.93
CA ASP A 143 -0.50 4.08 -12.57
C ASP A 143 -1.72 4.97 -12.77
N ILE A 144 -1.86 5.95 -11.89
CA ILE A 144 -2.90 6.99 -11.92
C ILE A 144 -2.22 8.32 -12.19
N LEU A 145 -2.70 9.04 -13.17
CA LEU A 145 -2.14 10.33 -13.56
C LEU A 145 -2.46 11.43 -12.52
N PRO A 146 -1.67 12.52 -12.48
CA PRO A 146 -2.00 13.66 -11.65
C PRO A 146 -3.42 14.17 -11.93
N ASN A 147 -4.16 14.50 -10.86
CA ASN A 147 -5.55 14.98 -10.89
C ASN A 147 -6.56 14.00 -11.51
N GLU A 148 -6.16 12.75 -11.81
CA GLU A 148 -7.07 11.72 -12.30
C GLU A 148 -8.04 11.27 -11.19
N ARG A 149 -9.30 11.06 -11.56
CA ARG A 149 -10.33 10.52 -10.67
C ARG A 149 -10.74 9.15 -11.16
N VAL A 150 -10.59 8.14 -10.30
CA VAL A 150 -10.91 6.74 -10.64
C VAL A 150 -11.77 6.09 -9.57
N SER A 151 -12.68 5.22 -10.02
CA SER A 151 -13.47 4.36 -9.15
C SER A 151 -13.70 3.04 -9.85
N SER A 152 -13.70 1.92 -9.12
CA SER A 152 -13.90 0.58 -9.69
C SER A 152 -15.35 0.17 -9.84
N GLN A 153 -16.29 0.86 -9.20
CA GLN A 153 -17.72 0.49 -9.25
C GLN A 153 -18.62 1.73 -9.32
N PRO A 154 -19.28 2.01 -10.46
CA PRO A 154 -20.41 2.90 -10.47
C PRO A 154 -21.59 2.24 -9.73
N LEU A 155 -22.26 2.99 -8.85
CA LEU A 155 -23.54 2.56 -8.29
C LEU A 155 -24.52 2.26 -9.43
N ARG A 156 -24.97 1.01 -9.54
CA ARG A 156 -26.06 0.63 -10.46
C ARG A 156 -27.38 0.73 -9.70
N ARG A 157 -28.32 1.50 -10.21
CA ARG A 157 -29.71 1.44 -9.77
C ARG A 157 -30.28 0.10 -10.24
N HIS A 158 -30.73 -0.73 -9.31
CA HIS A 158 -31.64 -1.82 -9.65
C HIS A 158 -33.03 -1.21 -9.68
N GLU A 159 -33.66 -1.17 -10.84
CA GLU A 159 -35.09 -0.94 -10.94
C GLU A 159 -35.79 -2.16 -10.35
N MET A 160 -36.61 -1.93 -9.32
CA MET A 160 -37.51 -2.95 -8.74
C MET A 160 -38.72 -3.14 -9.65
#